data_e9a9de49ff4fd24f0f17f05dfd241793
#
_entry.id   e9a9de49ff4fd24f0f17f05dfd241793
#
_cell.length_a   1.000
_cell.length_b   1.000
_cell.length_c   1.000
_cell.angle_alpha   90.00
_cell.angle_beta   90.00
_cell.angle_gamma   90.00
#
_symmetry.space_group_name_H-M   'P 1'
#
loop_
_entity.id
_entity.type
_entity.pdbx_description
1 polymer ?
#
loop_
_entity_poly.entity_id
_entity_poly.type
_entity_poly.pdbx_seq_one_letter_code
_entity_poly.pdbx_strand_id
1 'polypeptide(L)'
;MSFNSFGRVFRFTTWGESHGPALGAVVDGCPPGLTLSEADIQPFLDRRRPGQSRFTTQRQEPDQVRILSGVFEGRTTGTPIALHIDNVDQRSKDYSEVAKAYRPGHADYAYDQKYGFRDYRGGGRSSARETAARVAAGAVARRVIPEVTITAWVEAIGGDAIDYAKFDAAEIGNNPFFCPDPDAAQRWEALVDAARKDGSSLGAVVACEATGVPAGWGAPLYAKLDSELAAACMSINAVKGFEIGDGFAAATLRGEENADAMRPRSDGGVDFLANHAGGIAGGIATGQPVRMRVAFKPTSSILIPVETVTRDGEASEIRTKGRHDPCVGIRGVPVVEAMVALVLADQKLLHRAQVG
;
A
#
# COMPACT_ATOMS: atom_id res chain seq x y z
N MET A 1 11.49 3.81 -21.97
CA MET A 1 10.58 4.50 -21.05
C MET A 1 10.59 3.80 -19.69
N SER A 2 10.56 4.54 -18.60
CA SER A 2 10.43 3.99 -17.26
C SER A 2 9.07 4.36 -16.70
N PHE A 3 8.50 3.46 -15.86
CA PHE A 3 7.17 3.63 -15.29
C PHE A 3 7.30 4.00 -13.79
N ASN A 4 7.68 5.26 -13.52
CA ASN A 4 7.80 5.79 -12.15
C ASN A 4 6.65 6.74 -11.79
N SER A 5 5.67 6.89 -12.70
CA SER A 5 4.48 7.72 -12.52
C SER A 5 3.23 6.85 -12.56
N PHE A 6 2.24 7.21 -11.74
CA PHE A 6 0.92 6.57 -11.67
C PHE A 6 -0.17 7.64 -11.64
N GLY A 7 -1.38 7.31 -12.17
CA GLY A 7 -2.49 8.24 -12.34
C GLY A 7 -2.51 8.92 -13.71
N ARG A 8 -3.63 9.54 -14.05
CA ARG A 8 -3.84 10.22 -15.35
C ARG A 8 -3.99 11.73 -15.18
N VAL A 9 -4.99 12.19 -14.46
CA VAL A 9 -5.24 13.61 -14.13
C VAL A 9 -4.58 13.94 -12.81
N PHE A 10 -4.94 13.23 -11.72
CA PHE A 10 -4.20 13.27 -10.48
C PHE A 10 -3.10 12.21 -10.53
N ARG A 11 -1.90 12.62 -10.80
CA ARG A 11 -0.78 11.72 -11.00
C ARG A 11 0.38 12.05 -10.07
N PHE A 12 1.16 11.04 -9.76
CA PHE A 12 2.37 11.24 -8.97
C PHE A 12 3.54 10.44 -9.54
N THR A 13 4.73 10.96 -9.34
CA THR A 13 6.01 10.31 -9.68
C THR A 13 6.83 10.19 -8.42
N THR A 14 7.28 8.98 -8.07
CA THR A 14 8.17 8.76 -6.93
C THR A 14 9.63 8.67 -7.38
N TRP A 15 10.53 9.13 -6.54
CA TRP A 15 11.97 9.13 -6.77
C TRP A 15 12.74 8.78 -5.48
N GLY A 16 14.03 8.47 -5.62
CA GLY A 16 14.95 8.15 -4.54
C GLY A 16 15.03 6.66 -4.20
N GLU A 17 16.14 6.25 -3.63
CA GLU A 17 16.47 4.88 -3.24
C GLU A 17 16.54 4.72 -1.74
N SER A 18 16.43 3.46 -1.28
CA SER A 18 16.43 3.10 0.15
C SER A 18 17.66 3.60 0.91
N HIS A 19 18.81 3.66 0.27
CA HIS A 19 20.10 4.09 0.84
C HIS A 19 20.69 5.31 0.10
N GLY A 20 19.87 6.00 -0.71
CA GLY A 20 20.19 7.32 -1.23
C GLY A 20 20.03 8.41 -0.15
N PRO A 21 20.36 9.66 -0.44
CA PRO A 21 20.27 10.77 0.53
C PRO A 21 18.83 11.07 0.95
N ALA A 22 17.89 10.90 0.02
CA ALA A 22 16.49 11.22 0.24
C ALA A 22 15.60 10.41 -0.70
N LEU A 23 14.31 10.47 -0.47
CA LEU A 23 13.25 10.02 -1.36
C LEU A 23 12.10 11.04 -1.36
N GLY A 24 11.21 10.94 -2.33
CA GLY A 24 10.07 11.83 -2.38
C GLY A 24 9.12 11.53 -3.52
N ALA A 25 8.16 12.42 -3.69
CA ALA A 25 7.21 12.38 -4.78
C ALA A 25 7.00 13.77 -5.39
N VAL A 26 6.65 13.79 -6.64
CA VAL A 26 6.04 14.97 -7.29
C VAL A 26 4.60 14.60 -7.60
N VAL A 27 3.65 15.35 -7.04
CA VAL A 27 2.21 15.22 -7.31
C VAL A 27 1.82 16.30 -8.29
N ASP A 28 1.18 15.92 -9.39
CA ASP A 28 0.70 16.83 -10.44
C ASP A 28 -0.82 16.63 -10.65
N GLY A 29 -1.51 17.66 -11.10
CA GLY A 29 -2.96 17.64 -11.31
C GLY A 29 -3.79 17.83 -10.02
N CYS A 30 -3.15 18.20 -8.90
CA CYS A 30 -3.89 18.58 -7.70
C CYS A 30 -4.64 19.91 -7.93
N PRO A 31 -5.97 19.97 -7.69
CA PRO A 31 -6.71 21.23 -7.85
C PRO A 31 -6.15 22.37 -6.98
N PRO A 32 -6.20 23.62 -7.44
CA PRO A 32 -5.78 24.76 -6.63
C PRO A 32 -6.76 25.08 -5.50
N GLY A 33 -6.27 25.78 -4.46
CA GLY A 33 -7.08 26.31 -3.37
C GLY A 33 -7.37 25.35 -2.22
N LEU A 34 -6.90 24.10 -2.28
CA LEU A 34 -7.04 23.14 -1.18
C LEU A 34 -6.06 23.49 -0.06
N THR A 35 -6.51 23.44 1.19
CA THR A 35 -5.63 23.62 2.35
C THR A 35 -4.67 22.45 2.44
N LEU A 36 -3.35 22.74 2.51
CA LEU A 36 -2.30 21.76 2.60
C LEU A 36 -1.06 22.32 3.29
N SER A 37 -0.55 21.55 4.25
CA SER A 37 0.71 21.79 4.95
C SER A 37 1.39 20.45 5.26
N GLU A 38 2.62 20.47 5.74
CA GLU A 38 3.32 19.26 6.22
C GLU A 38 2.54 18.58 7.36
N ALA A 39 1.88 19.36 8.22
CA ALA A 39 1.07 18.83 9.32
C ALA A 39 -0.13 17.99 8.84
N ASP A 40 -0.60 18.20 7.63
CA ASP A 40 -1.67 17.42 7.02
C ASP A 40 -1.19 16.08 6.45
N ILE A 41 0.12 15.95 6.20
CA ILE A 41 0.76 14.77 5.61
C ILE A 41 1.41 13.90 6.68
N GLN A 42 2.08 14.53 7.65
CA GLN A 42 2.93 13.85 8.63
C GLN A 42 2.23 12.74 9.43
N PRO A 43 0.97 12.86 9.87
CA PRO A 43 0.28 11.79 10.62
C PRO A 43 0.17 10.47 9.84
N PHE A 44 0.03 10.53 8.51
CA PHE A 44 0.00 9.33 7.66
C PHE A 44 1.39 8.68 7.55
N LEU A 45 2.44 9.49 7.46
CA LEU A 45 3.82 9.01 7.48
C LEU A 45 4.19 8.41 8.83
N ASP A 46 3.74 9.00 9.93
CA ASP A 46 3.96 8.50 11.29
C ASP A 46 3.35 7.10 11.47
N ARG A 47 2.18 6.84 10.92
CA ARG A 47 1.56 5.49 10.92
C ARG A 47 2.35 4.47 10.09
N ARG A 48 3.09 4.90 9.06
CA ARG A 48 3.84 4.03 8.13
C ARG A 48 5.30 3.84 8.55
N ARG A 49 5.93 4.81 9.21
CA ARG A 49 7.38 4.84 9.47
C ARG A 49 7.91 3.53 10.07
N PRO A 50 9.19 3.18 9.84
CA PRO A 50 9.82 2.04 10.49
C PRO A 50 10.07 2.30 11.99
N GLY A 51 10.28 1.23 12.75
CA GLY A 51 10.67 1.34 14.17
C GLY A 51 9.53 1.67 15.14
N GLN A 52 8.27 1.49 14.75
CA GLN A 52 7.11 1.80 15.61
C GLN A 52 6.88 0.77 16.71
N SER A 53 7.28 -0.48 16.48
CA SER A 53 7.12 -1.57 17.44
C SER A 53 8.22 -2.63 17.29
N ARG A 54 8.31 -3.54 18.27
CA ARG A 54 9.22 -4.70 18.20
C ARG A 54 8.88 -5.67 17.06
N PHE A 55 7.70 -5.55 16.47
CA PHE A 55 7.19 -6.40 15.37
C PHE A 55 7.47 -5.82 13.98
N THR A 56 8.10 -4.66 13.91
CA THR A 56 8.54 -4.02 12.67
C THR A 56 10.06 -3.92 12.62
N THR A 57 10.61 -3.47 11.48
CA THR A 57 12.06 -3.27 11.31
C THR A 57 12.65 -2.36 12.38
N GLN A 58 13.89 -2.63 12.79
CA GLN A 58 14.64 -1.82 13.75
C GLN A 58 15.25 -0.55 13.13
N ARG A 59 15.10 -0.31 11.83
CA ARG A 59 15.48 0.95 11.19
C ARG A 59 14.64 2.07 11.78
N GLN A 60 15.28 3.21 12.07
CA GLN A 60 14.59 4.36 12.64
C GLN A 60 14.68 5.55 11.69
N GLU A 61 13.55 5.91 11.12
CA GLU A 61 13.41 7.06 10.24
C GLU A 61 12.27 7.94 10.76
N PRO A 62 12.48 9.23 10.94
CA PRO A 62 11.41 10.14 11.36
C PRO A 62 10.38 10.37 10.24
N ASP A 63 10.75 10.06 8.99
CA ASP A 63 9.92 10.30 7.79
C ASP A 63 9.35 11.72 7.74
N GLN A 64 10.13 12.71 8.17
CA GLN A 64 9.71 14.12 8.13
C GLN A 64 9.58 14.59 6.69
N VAL A 65 8.38 14.98 6.31
CA VAL A 65 8.10 15.52 4.99
C VAL A 65 8.36 17.02 4.94
N ARG A 66 8.87 17.48 3.80
CA ARG A 66 8.94 18.90 3.42
C ARG A 66 8.22 19.11 2.11
N ILE A 67 7.41 20.15 2.01
CA ILE A 67 6.79 20.59 0.76
C ILE A 67 7.72 21.63 0.14
N LEU A 68 8.25 21.36 -1.05
CA LEU A 68 9.22 22.22 -1.72
C LEU A 68 8.60 23.11 -2.80
N SER A 69 7.38 22.80 -3.26
CA SER A 69 6.65 23.59 -4.29
C SER A 69 5.17 23.24 -4.28
N GLY A 70 4.36 24.00 -5.01
CA GLY A 70 2.95 23.74 -5.27
C GLY A 70 2.01 24.17 -4.15
N VAL A 71 2.54 24.82 -3.09
CA VAL A 71 1.74 25.38 -1.99
C VAL A 71 2.19 26.83 -1.73
N PHE A 72 1.23 27.73 -1.57
CA PHE A 72 1.46 29.12 -1.20
C PHE A 72 0.40 29.54 -0.17
N GLU A 73 0.83 30.17 0.93
CA GLU A 73 -0.02 30.57 2.07
C GLU A 73 -0.95 29.44 2.56
N GLY A 74 -0.41 28.20 2.63
CA GLY A 74 -1.15 27.02 3.10
C GLY A 74 -2.20 26.48 2.14
N ARG A 75 -2.17 26.90 0.85
CA ARG A 75 -3.10 26.44 -0.19
C ARG A 75 -2.36 25.92 -1.40
N THR A 76 -2.89 24.86 -2.01
CA THR A 76 -2.39 24.35 -3.28
C THR A 76 -2.55 25.38 -4.39
N THR A 77 -1.55 25.45 -5.29
CA THR A 77 -1.53 26.45 -6.38
C THR A 77 -2.00 25.90 -7.72
N GLY A 78 -2.23 24.56 -7.82
CA GLY A 78 -2.50 23.88 -9.09
C GLY A 78 -1.23 23.55 -9.89
N THR A 79 -0.05 23.91 -9.39
CA THR A 79 1.25 23.53 -9.95
C THR A 79 1.82 22.28 -9.25
N PRO A 80 2.86 21.61 -9.78
CA PRO A 80 3.38 20.39 -9.18
C PRO A 80 3.79 20.57 -7.71
N ILE A 81 3.33 19.68 -6.84
CA ILE A 81 3.67 19.62 -5.42
C ILE A 81 4.86 18.68 -5.26
N ALA A 82 6.02 19.20 -4.91
CA ALA A 82 7.21 18.40 -4.63
C ALA A 82 7.31 18.08 -3.14
N LEU A 83 7.34 16.79 -2.83
CA LEU A 83 7.46 16.24 -1.48
C LEU A 83 8.83 15.61 -1.31
N HIS A 84 9.52 15.94 -0.22
CA HIS A 84 10.87 15.49 0.09
C HIS A 84 10.93 14.87 1.49
N ILE A 85 11.62 13.72 1.61
CA ILE A 85 11.84 13.00 2.86
C ILE A 85 13.30 12.57 2.91
N ASP A 86 14.06 13.03 3.91
CA ASP A 86 15.47 12.65 4.09
C ASP A 86 15.60 11.19 4.56
N ASN A 87 16.66 10.51 4.16
CA ASN A 87 17.09 9.23 4.73
C ASN A 87 18.16 9.49 5.79
N VAL A 88 17.89 9.20 7.06
CA VAL A 88 18.80 9.52 8.17
C VAL A 88 19.46 8.27 8.81
N ASP A 89 18.84 7.09 8.74
CA ASP A 89 19.35 5.84 9.34
C ASP A 89 19.65 4.76 8.28
N GLN A 90 20.44 5.11 7.28
CA GLN A 90 20.94 4.18 6.27
C GLN A 90 22.27 3.53 6.74
N ARG A 91 22.40 2.19 6.58
CA ARG A 91 23.61 1.42 6.92
C ARG A 91 24.02 0.55 5.75
N SER A 92 24.86 1.11 4.87
CA SER A 92 25.29 0.42 3.64
C SER A 92 26.25 -0.74 3.85
N LYS A 93 26.91 -0.85 5.01
CA LYS A 93 27.87 -1.93 5.34
C LYS A 93 27.23 -3.31 5.47
N ASP A 94 25.91 -3.39 5.70
CA ASP A 94 25.20 -4.64 5.96
C ASP A 94 24.89 -5.45 4.67
N TYR A 95 25.30 -4.98 3.48
CA TYR A 95 24.89 -5.54 2.19
C TYR A 95 26.02 -6.16 1.35
N SER A 96 27.19 -6.48 1.94
CA SER A 96 28.34 -7.03 1.20
C SER A 96 28.03 -8.38 0.52
N GLU A 97 27.30 -9.27 1.19
CA GLU A 97 26.91 -10.57 0.63
C GLU A 97 25.87 -10.41 -0.50
N VAL A 98 24.92 -9.47 -0.32
CA VAL A 98 23.90 -9.17 -1.32
C VAL A 98 24.50 -8.55 -2.61
N ALA A 99 25.70 -7.94 -2.50
CA ALA A 99 26.41 -7.44 -3.67
C ALA A 99 26.91 -8.58 -4.59
N LYS A 100 27.21 -9.77 -4.02
CA LYS A 100 27.83 -10.90 -4.72
C LYS A 100 26.80 -11.93 -5.19
N ALA A 101 25.73 -12.16 -4.43
CA ALA A 101 24.71 -13.17 -4.71
C ALA A 101 23.30 -12.56 -4.69
N TYR A 102 22.36 -13.24 -5.33
CA TYR A 102 20.97 -12.78 -5.40
C TYR A 102 20.15 -13.32 -4.23
N ARG A 103 19.32 -12.50 -3.62
CA ARG A 103 18.33 -12.95 -2.62
C ARG A 103 17.17 -13.64 -3.32
N PRO A 104 16.89 -14.92 -3.05
CA PRO A 104 15.73 -15.60 -3.59
C PRO A 104 14.43 -14.91 -3.22
N GLY A 105 13.53 -14.76 -4.19
CA GLY A 105 12.26 -14.06 -4.00
C GLY A 105 12.36 -12.53 -3.85
N HIS A 106 13.56 -11.94 -3.97
CA HIS A 106 13.78 -10.49 -4.05
C HIS A 106 13.97 -10.04 -5.52
N ALA A 107 13.99 -8.74 -5.76
CA ALA A 107 14.12 -8.18 -7.11
C ALA A 107 15.57 -8.17 -7.65
N ASP A 108 16.55 -8.65 -6.91
CA ASP A 108 17.99 -8.51 -7.21
C ASP A 108 18.34 -9.01 -8.61
N TYR A 109 17.98 -10.28 -8.91
CA TYR A 109 18.22 -10.90 -10.22
C TYR A 109 17.49 -10.15 -11.35
N ALA A 110 16.21 -9.85 -11.15
CA ALA A 110 15.40 -9.20 -12.17
C ALA A 110 15.90 -7.79 -12.50
N TYR A 111 16.43 -7.05 -11.53
CA TYR A 111 17.04 -5.73 -11.76
C TYR A 111 18.34 -5.82 -12.56
N ASP A 112 19.22 -6.77 -12.21
CA ASP A 112 20.46 -6.98 -12.98
C ASP A 112 20.14 -7.41 -14.42
N GLN A 113 19.17 -8.29 -14.64
CA GLN A 113 18.75 -8.72 -15.99
C GLN A 113 18.13 -7.57 -16.79
N LYS A 114 17.36 -6.68 -16.15
CA LYS A 114 16.68 -5.59 -16.86
C LYS A 114 17.58 -4.39 -17.13
N TYR A 115 18.41 -4.00 -16.15
CA TYR A 115 19.16 -2.74 -16.20
C TYR A 115 20.67 -2.95 -16.37
N GLY A 116 21.17 -4.19 -16.33
CA GLY A 116 22.59 -4.53 -16.43
C GLY A 116 23.39 -4.31 -15.14
N PHE A 117 22.86 -3.56 -14.18
CA PHE A 117 23.41 -3.35 -12.83
C PHE A 117 22.31 -2.92 -11.86
N ARG A 118 22.62 -3.00 -10.56
CA ARG A 118 21.70 -2.56 -9.51
C ARG A 118 22.43 -1.87 -8.36
N ASP A 119 21.75 -1.00 -7.64
CA ASP A 119 22.15 -0.61 -6.29
C ASP A 119 21.75 -1.74 -5.33
N TYR A 120 22.75 -2.50 -4.86
CA TYR A 120 22.52 -3.62 -3.94
C TYR A 120 22.22 -3.17 -2.50
N ARG A 121 22.45 -1.89 -2.17
CA ARG A 121 22.23 -1.35 -0.83
C ARG A 121 20.74 -1.25 -0.53
N GLY A 122 20.24 -2.13 0.34
CA GLY A 122 18.82 -2.16 0.73
C GLY A 122 17.82 -2.45 -0.39
N GLY A 123 18.29 -2.79 -1.61
CA GLY A 123 17.44 -3.08 -2.76
C GLY A 123 16.97 -1.86 -3.55
N GLY A 124 17.55 -0.67 -3.32
CA GLY A 124 17.26 0.54 -4.11
C GLY A 124 15.77 0.87 -4.17
N ARG A 125 15.22 0.99 -5.39
CA ARG A 125 13.79 1.26 -5.66
C ARG A 125 12.86 0.08 -5.32
N SER A 126 13.37 -1.16 -5.24
CA SER A 126 12.54 -2.32 -4.87
C SER A 126 12.29 -2.43 -3.35
N SER A 127 12.90 -1.58 -2.55
CA SER A 127 12.74 -1.55 -1.10
C SER A 127 11.39 -0.96 -0.68
N ALA A 128 10.80 -1.52 0.38
CA ALA A 128 9.59 -0.96 1.01
C ALA A 128 9.78 0.48 1.54
N ARG A 129 11.01 1.00 1.62
CA ARG A 129 11.30 2.39 1.97
C ARG A 129 10.65 3.38 1.01
N GLU A 130 10.58 3.05 -0.27
CA GLU A 130 9.97 3.87 -1.34
C GLU A 130 8.50 4.21 -1.03
N THR A 131 7.78 3.34 -0.32
CA THR A 131 6.38 3.56 0.01
C THR A 131 6.10 4.78 0.90
N ALA A 132 7.11 5.36 1.56
CA ALA A 132 6.95 6.63 2.26
C ALA A 132 6.54 7.76 1.30
N ALA A 133 7.12 7.80 0.10
CA ALA A 133 6.75 8.76 -0.92
C ALA A 133 5.29 8.58 -1.40
N ARG A 134 4.82 7.33 -1.50
CA ARG A 134 3.42 7.02 -1.85
C ARG A 134 2.45 7.48 -0.75
N VAL A 135 2.79 7.25 0.52
CA VAL A 135 1.96 7.68 1.64
C VAL A 135 1.88 9.20 1.71
N ALA A 136 2.99 9.91 1.48
CA ALA A 136 2.99 11.37 1.40
C ALA A 136 2.09 11.88 0.25
N ALA A 137 2.19 11.30 -0.95
CA ALA A 137 1.33 11.64 -2.08
C ALA A 137 -0.15 11.27 -1.82
N GLY A 138 -0.41 10.14 -1.15
CA GLY A 138 -1.76 9.71 -0.75
C GLY A 138 -2.43 10.68 0.23
N ALA A 139 -1.66 11.30 1.13
CA ALA A 139 -2.16 12.33 2.03
C ALA A 139 -2.64 13.58 1.25
N VAL A 140 -1.91 13.97 0.19
CA VAL A 140 -2.35 15.03 -0.72
C VAL A 140 -3.64 14.62 -1.45
N ALA A 141 -3.72 13.38 -1.94
CA ALA A 141 -4.90 12.84 -2.62
C ALA A 141 -6.16 12.91 -1.74
N ARG A 142 -6.04 12.64 -0.44
CA ARG A 142 -7.17 12.73 0.52
C ARG A 142 -7.76 14.14 0.59
N ARG A 143 -6.99 15.19 0.30
CA ARG A 143 -7.51 16.57 0.22
C ARG A 143 -8.41 16.78 -0.99
N VAL A 144 -8.27 15.98 -2.02
CA VAL A 144 -9.13 16.02 -3.22
C VAL A 144 -10.45 15.28 -3.00
N ILE A 145 -10.46 14.30 -2.10
CA ILE A 145 -11.61 13.41 -1.81
C ILE A 145 -12.04 13.50 -0.32
N PRO A 146 -12.32 14.68 0.24
CA PRO A 146 -12.63 14.82 1.66
C PRO A 146 -13.93 14.10 2.08
N GLU A 147 -14.80 13.75 1.15
CA GLU A 147 -16.03 12.98 1.34
C GLU A 147 -15.78 11.48 1.53
N VAL A 148 -14.57 10.99 1.19
CA VAL A 148 -14.26 9.57 1.25
C VAL A 148 -13.45 9.24 2.50
N THR A 149 -13.91 8.26 3.26
CA THR A 149 -13.15 7.66 4.37
C THR A 149 -12.54 6.33 3.91
N ILE A 150 -11.24 6.18 4.08
CA ILE A 150 -10.50 4.97 3.72
C ILE A 150 -9.88 4.39 4.97
N THR A 151 -10.25 3.16 5.29
CA THR A 151 -9.76 2.42 6.45
C THR A 151 -9.20 1.08 5.99
N ALA A 152 -7.99 0.75 6.40
CA ALA A 152 -7.40 -0.56 6.17
C ALA A 152 -6.93 -1.19 7.48
N TRP A 153 -6.93 -2.51 7.52
CA TRP A 153 -6.50 -3.30 8.68
C TRP A 153 -5.82 -4.59 8.23
N VAL A 154 -5.05 -5.19 9.11
CA VAL A 154 -4.56 -6.54 8.87
C VAL A 154 -5.67 -7.53 9.19
N GLU A 155 -6.03 -8.34 8.19
CA GLU A 155 -7.05 -9.38 8.29
C GLU A 155 -6.47 -10.73 8.70
N ALA A 156 -5.22 -11.02 8.26
CA ALA A 156 -4.54 -12.26 8.62
C ALA A 156 -3.02 -12.10 8.62
N ILE A 157 -2.34 -12.85 9.50
CA ILE A 157 -0.87 -13.00 9.51
C ILE A 157 -0.53 -14.50 9.54
N GLY A 158 0.31 -14.96 8.61
CA GLY A 158 0.80 -16.36 8.58
C GLY A 158 -0.31 -17.41 8.46
N GLY A 159 -1.50 -17.02 7.97
CA GLY A 159 -2.67 -17.89 7.86
C GLY A 159 -3.63 -17.83 9.07
N ASP A 160 -3.24 -17.19 10.19
CA ASP A 160 -4.16 -16.91 11.29
C ASP A 160 -4.93 -15.63 11.00
N ALA A 161 -6.28 -15.73 10.89
CA ALA A 161 -7.17 -14.64 10.54
C ALA A 161 -7.92 -14.09 11.77
N ILE A 162 -8.42 -12.86 11.62
CA ILE A 162 -9.37 -12.26 12.58
C ILE A 162 -10.71 -13.01 12.59
N ASP A 163 -11.43 -12.87 13.68
CA ASP A 163 -12.84 -13.22 13.76
C ASP A 163 -13.68 -11.96 13.51
N TYR A 164 -14.38 -11.88 12.38
CA TYR A 164 -15.22 -10.73 12.06
C TYR A 164 -16.37 -10.50 13.06
N ALA A 165 -16.75 -11.50 13.86
CA ALA A 165 -17.69 -11.30 14.96
C ALA A 165 -17.12 -10.45 16.11
N LYS A 166 -15.77 -10.29 16.15
CA LYS A 166 -15.04 -9.49 17.15
C LYS A 166 -14.46 -8.20 16.54
N PHE A 167 -14.89 -7.85 15.33
CA PHE A 167 -14.38 -6.67 14.63
C PHE A 167 -14.76 -5.38 15.35
N ASP A 168 -13.78 -4.64 15.83
CA ASP A 168 -13.94 -3.29 16.36
C ASP A 168 -12.97 -2.33 15.61
N ALA A 169 -13.52 -1.41 14.85
CA ALA A 169 -12.73 -0.43 14.10
C ALA A 169 -11.87 0.49 15.00
N ALA A 170 -12.28 0.71 16.26
CA ALA A 170 -11.51 1.53 17.21
C ALA A 170 -10.20 0.84 17.61
N GLU A 171 -10.13 -0.48 17.55
CA GLU A 171 -8.93 -1.25 17.90
C GLU A 171 -7.84 -1.20 16.84
N ILE A 172 -8.15 -0.84 15.59
CA ILE A 172 -7.16 -0.79 14.48
C ILE A 172 -5.96 0.10 14.83
N GLY A 173 -6.18 1.22 15.53
CA GLY A 173 -5.12 2.14 15.96
C GLY A 173 -4.49 1.84 17.31
N ASN A 174 -5.02 0.89 18.08
CA ASN A 174 -4.68 0.66 19.49
C ASN A 174 -3.66 -0.46 19.69
N ASN A 175 -3.28 -1.18 18.64
CA ASN A 175 -2.30 -2.26 18.71
C ASN A 175 -1.28 -2.17 17.56
N PRO A 176 -0.11 -2.84 17.68
CA PRO A 176 0.98 -2.71 16.73
C PRO A 176 0.73 -3.40 15.38
N PHE A 177 -0.39 -4.09 15.20
CA PHE A 177 -0.71 -4.86 14.01
C PHE A 177 -1.76 -4.18 13.12
N PHE A 178 -2.35 -3.06 13.51
CA PHE A 178 -3.55 -2.51 12.87
C PHE A 178 -4.68 -3.56 12.80
N CYS A 179 -4.86 -4.31 13.87
CA CYS A 179 -5.81 -5.41 13.97
C CYS A 179 -7.11 -4.94 14.62
N PRO A 180 -8.30 -5.18 14.00
CA PRO A 180 -9.59 -4.85 14.60
C PRO A 180 -10.08 -5.88 15.63
N ASP A 181 -9.41 -7.03 15.77
CA ASP A 181 -9.72 -8.11 16.70
C ASP A 181 -8.63 -8.21 17.77
N PRO A 182 -8.89 -7.79 19.03
CA PRO A 182 -7.91 -7.82 20.11
C PRO A 182 -7.34 -9.20 20.40
N ASP A 183 -8.16 -10.25 20.27
CA ASP A 183 -7.71 -11.63 20.52
C ASP A 183 -6.76 -12.11 19.43
N ALA A 184 -7.04 -11.75 18.17
CA ALA A 184 -6.11 -12.02 17.06
C ALA A 184 -4.81 -11.25 17.24
N ALA A 185 -4.85 -9.97 17.63
CA ALA A 185 -3.66 -9.18 17.91
C ALA A 185 -2.77 -9.84 18.96
N GLN A 186 -3.37 -10.39 20.03
CA GLN A 186 -2.62 -11.11 21.07
C GLN A 186 -1.99 -12.41 20.54
N ARG A 187 -2.70 -13.20 19.72
CA ARG A 187 -2.14 -14.41 19.09
C ARG A 187 -0.98 -14.07 18.15
N TRP A 188 -1.10 -12.97 17.38
CA TRP A 188 -0.09 -12.54 16.42
C TRP A 188 1.20 -12.05 17.08
N GLU A 189 1.15 -11.55 18.32
CA GLU A 189 2.38 -11.25 19.08
C GLU A 189 3.27 -12.48 19.21
N ALA A 190 2.70 -13.61 19.64
CA ALA A 190 3.43 -14.85 19.79
C ALA A 190 3.89 -15.41 18.44
N LEU A 191 3.02 -15.34 17.42
CA LEU A 191 3.30 -15.88 16.08
C LEU A 191 4.46 -15.13 15.39
N VAL A 192 4.44 -13.78 15.41
CA VAL A 192 5.48 -12.96 14.80
C VAL A 192 6.80 -13.05 15.58
N ASP A 193 6.73 -13.09 16.91
CA ASP A 193 7.94 -13.29 17.74
C ASP A 193 8.59 -14.66 17.51
N ALA A 194 7.80 -15.74 17.33
CA ALA A 194 8.32 -17.05 16.98
C ALA A 194 9.05 -17.01 15.63
N ALA A 195 8.39 -16.52 14.58
CA ALA A 195 9.00 -16.39 13.25
C ALA A 195 10.30 -15.56 13.29
N ARG A 196 10.32 -14.46 14.04
CA ARG A 196 11.52 -13.63 14.22
C ARG A 196 12.66 -14.36 14.93
N LYS A 197 12.37 -15.15 15.98
CA LYS A 197 13.37 -15.95 16.70
C LYS A 197 13.94 -17.04 15.81
N ASP A 198 13.12 -17.64 14.95
CA ASP A 198 13.53 -18.66 13.99
C ASP A 198 14.30 -18.07 12.80
N GLY A 199 14.44 -16.73 12.74
CA GLY A 199 15.12 -16.04 11.64
C GLY A 199 14.31 -16.03 10.34
N SER A 200 13.00 -16.23 10.42
CA SER A 200 12.05 -16.30 9.32
C SER A 200 11.17 -15.03 9.24
N SER A 201 10.16 -15.06 8.38
CA SER A 201 9.19 -13.98 8.17
C SER A 201 7.81 -14.54 7.81
N LEU A 202 6.77 -13.73 7.99
CA LEU A 202 5.39 -14.09 7.71
C LEU A 202 4.77 -13.18 6.65
N GLY A 203 3.86 -13.73 5.88
CA GLY A 203 2.97 -12.97 5.01
C GLY A 203 1.76 -12.46 5.77
N ALA A 204 0.99 -11.58 5.12
CA ALA A 204 -0.24 -11.04 5.67
C ALA A 204 -1.26 -10.77 4.58
N VAL A 205 -2.54 -10.71 4.98
CA VAL A 205 -3.62 -10.14 4.18
C VAL A 205 -4.03 -8.81 4.83
N VAL A 206 -4.06 -7.77 4.03
CA VAL A 206 -4.56 -6.45 4.41
C VAL A 206 -5.91 -6.25 3.73
N ALA A 207 -6.97 -6.06 4.52
CA ALA A 207 -8.27 -5.63 4.03
C ALA A 207 -8.36 -4.11 4.03
N CYS A 208 -9.14 -3.55 3.10
CA CYS A 208 -9.37 -2.12 2.99
C CYS A 208 -10.80 -1.84 2.56
N GLU A 209 -11.42 -0.86 3.20
CA GLU A 209 -12.74 -0.35 2.85
C GLU A 209 -12.67 1.16 2.60
N ALA A 210 -13.28 1.61 1.51
CA ALA A 210 -13.50 3.02 1.22
C ALA A 210 -14.99 3.31 1.21
N THR A 211 -15.44 4.13 2.16
CA THR A 211 -16.83 4.59 2.28
C THR A 211 -16.98 6.02 1.79
N GLY A 212 -18.19 6.41 1.37
CA GLY A 212 -18.47 7.74 0.85
C GLY A 212 -18.01 7.93 -0.61
N VAL A 213 -17.62 6.87 -1.31
CA VAL A 213 -17.34 6.91 -2.75
C VAL A 213 -18.67 7.09 -3.50
N PRO A 214 -18.89 8.19 -4.23
CA PRO A 214 -20.13 8.40 -4.96
C PRO A 214 -20.34 7.38 -6.07
N ALA A 215 -21.58 7.01 -6.33
CA ALA A 215 -21.92 6.25 -7.53
C ALA A 215 -21.49 7.00 -8.78
N GLY A 216 -20.91 6.28 -9.75
CA GLY A 216 -20.49 6.85 -11.02
C GLY A 216 -18.99 7.07 -11.19
N TRP A 217 -18.18 7.02 -10.12
CA TRP A 217 -16.72 7.07 -10.28
C TRP A 217 -16.20 5.78 -10.90
N GLY A 218 -15.30 5.90 -11.86
CA GLY A 218 -14.78 4.80 -12.64
C GLY A 218 -15.16 4.88 -14.10
N ALA A 219 -14.84 3.85 -14.85
CA ALA A 219 -15.17 3.77 -16.27
C ALA A 219 -15.40 2.30 -16.69
N PRO A 220 -16.15 2.03 -17.75
CA PRO A 220 -16.23 0.69 -18.30
C PRO A 220 -14.93 0.32 -19.03
N LEU A 221 -14.70 -0.97 -19.25
CA LEU A 221 -13.62 -1.57 -20.04
C LEU A 221 -12.21 -1.29 -19.48
N TYR A 222 -11.43 -0.40 -20.10
CA TYR A 222 -9.97 -0.29 -19.89
C TYR A 222 -9.55 0.55 -18.68
N ALA A 223 -10.45 1.31 -18.09
CA ALA A 223 -10.18 2.15 -16.91
C ALA A 223 -11.14 1.83 -15.76
N LYS A 224 -11.54 0.56 -15.66
CA LYS A 224 -12.39 0.08 -14.58
C LYS A 224 -11.78 0.41 -13.23
N LEU A 225 -12.61 0.87 -12.29
CA LEU A 225 -12.16 1.24 -10.95
C LEU A 225 -11.47 0.07 -10.22
N ASP A 226 -12.00 -1.15 -10.34
CA ASP A 226 -11.40 -2.37 -9.80
C ASP A 226 -10.02 -2.65 -10.40
N SER A 227 -9.85 -2.45 -11.72
CA SER A 227 -8.58 -2.65 -12.41
C SER A 227 -7.53 -1.61 -11.99
N GLU A 228 -7.91 -0.34 -11.83
CA GLU A 228 -7.02 0.72 -11.37
C GLU A 228 -6.59 0.50 -9.91
N LEU A 229 -7.53 0.08 -9.04
CA LEU A 229 -7.23 -0.30 -7.66
C LEU A 229 -6.29 -1.51 -7.60
N ALA A 230 -6.54 -2.53 -8.43
CA ALA A 230 -5.67 -3.70 -8.54
C ALA A 230 -4.26 -3.31 -9.00
N ALA A 231 -4.14 -2.50 -10.07
CA ALA A 231 -2.85 -2.03 -10.58
C ALA A 231 -2.08 -1.23 -9.52
N ALA A 232 -2.77 -0.34 -8.78
CA ALA A 232 -2.19 0.44 -7.71
C ALA A 232 -1.68 -0.43 -6.57
N CYS A 233 -2.51 -1.34 -6.04
CA CYS A 233 -2.16 -2.21 -4.92
C CYS A 233 -1.11 -3.26 -5.31
N MET A 234 -1.20 -3.87 -6.52
CA MET A 234 -0.19 -4.80 -7.03
C MET A 234 1.17 -4.15 -7.25
N SER A 235 1.24 -2.83 -7.40
CA SER A 235 2.50 -2.09 -7.49
C SER A 235 3.22 -1.94 -6.14
N ILE A 236 2.57 -2.21 -5.02
CA ILE A 236 3.16 -2.14 -3.67
C ILE A 236 4.18 -3.27 -3.51
N ASN A 237 5.33 -2.96 -2.91
CA ASN A 237 6.37 -3.94 -2.65
C ASN A 237 5.83 -5.13 -1.83
N ALA A 238 6.22 -6.34 -2.20
CA ALA A 238 5.82 -7.62 -1.61
C ALA A 238 4.35 -8.05 -1.86
N VAL A 239 3.51 -7.26 -2.50
CA VAL A 239 2.15 -7.67 -2.87
C VAL A 239 2.18 -8.75 -3.95
N LYS A 240 1.30 -9.76 -3.80
CA LYS A 240 1.18 -10.93 -4.68
C LYS A 240 -0.26 -11.29 -5.05
N GLY A 241 -1.23 -10.63 -4.42
CA GLY A 241 -2.64 -10.85 -4.73
C GLY A 241 -3.49 -9.63 -4.40
N PHE A 242 -4.59 -9.50 -5.12
CA PHE A 242 -5.61 -8.47 -4.94
C PHE A 242 -6.97 -9.09 -5.21
N GLU A 243 -7.93 -8.80 -4.37
CA GLU A 243 -9.34 -9.18 -4.52
C GLU A 243 -10.23 -7.98 -4.29
N ILE A 244 -11.37 -7.94 -5.00
CA ILE A 244 -12.43 -6.95 -4.84
C ILE A 244 -13.72 -7.67 -4.46
N GLY A 245 -14.49 -7.17 -3.47
CA GLY A 245 -15.69 -7.84 -2.97
C GLY A 245 -15.38 -9.25 -2.49
N ASP A 246 -16.17 -10.23 -2.93
CA ASP A 246 -15.96 -11.65 -2.60
C ASP A 246 -14.73 -12.28 -3.27
N GLY A 247 -14.09 -11.57 -4.21
CA GLY A 247 -12.86 -12.00 -4.84
C GLY A 247 -12.97 -13.40 -5.45
N PHE A 248 -12.02 -14.30 -5.12
CA PHE A 248 -12.03 -15.68 -5.62
C PHE A 248 -13.20 -16.51 -5.09
N ALA A 249 -13.79 -16.17 -3.95
CA ALA A 249 -14.95 -16.88 -3.40
C ALA A 249 -16.18 -16.75 -4.33
N ALA A 250 -16.32 -15.65 -5.08
CA ALA A 250 -17.39 -15.45 -6.05
C ALA A 250 -17.46 -16.57 -7.10
N ALA A 251 -16.32 -17.21 -7.44
CA ALA A 251 -16.28 -18.31 -8.39
C ALA A 251 -16.98 -19.61 -7.90
N THR A 252 -17.28 -19.71 -6.62
CA THR A 252 -17.97 -20.84 -5.99
C THR A 252 -19.46 -20.59 -5.78
N LEU A 253 -19.91 -19.35 -5.97
CA LEU A 253 -21.29 -18.95 -5.78
C LEU A 253 -22.14 -19.22 -7.02
N ARG A 254 -23.43 -19.48 -6.81
CA ARG A 254 -24.44 -19.46 -7.86
C ARG A 254 -24.84 -18.02 -8.19
N GLY A 255 -25.42 -17.78 -9.37
CA GLY A 255 -25.79 -16.44 -9.82
C GLY A 255 -26.72 -15.71 -8.85
N GLU A 256 -27.71 -16.42 -8.30
CA GLU A 256 -28.65 -15.89 -7.30
C GLU A 256 -27.99 -15.59 -5.94
N GLU A 257 -26.95 -16.33 -5.56
CA GLU A 257 -26.18 -16.14 -4.32
C GLU A 257 -25.23 -14.95 -4.44
N ASN A 258 -24.69 -14.71 -5.64
CA ASN A 258 -23.77 -13.58 -5.91
C ASN A 258 -24.51 -12.29 -6.27
N ALA A 259 -25.84 -12.29 -6.28
CA ALA A 259 -26.60 -11.11 -6.67
C ALA A 259 -26.63 -10.05 -5.55
N ASP A 260 -26.20 -8.83 -5.87
CA ASP A 260 -26.40 -7.65 -5.01
C ASP A 260 -27.81 -7.12 -5.21
N ALA A 261 -28.80 -7.80 -4.60
CA ALA A 261 -30.21 -7.47 -4.74
C ALA A 261 -30.49 -6.04 -4.28
N MET A 262 -31.45 -5.37 -4.94
CA MET A 262 -31.76 -3.95 -4.73
C MET A 262 -33.22 -3.75 -4.31
N ARG A 263 -33.46 -2.71 -3.50
CA ARG A 263 -34.80 -2.23 -3.14
C ARG A 263 -34.90 -0.73 -3.36
N PRO A 264 -36.09 -0.24 -3.74
CA PRO A 264 -36.33 1.21 -3.84
C PRO A 264 -36.32 1.84 -2.45
N ARG A 265 -35.71 3.01 -2.32
CA ARG A 265 -35.80 3.89 -1.15
C ARG A 265 -36.94 4.89 -1.31
N SER A 266 -37.48 5.36 -0.19
CA SER A 266 -38.55 6.36 -0.19
C SER A 266 -38.15 7.73 -0.76
N ASP A 267 -36.86 8.03 -0.79
CA ASP A 267 -36.26 9.26 -1.36
C ASP A 267 -35.93 9.13 -2.86
N GLY A 268 -36.31 8.04 -3.51
CA GLY A 268 -36.03 7.77 -4.91
C GLY A 268 -34.66 7.12 -5.17
N GLY A 269 -33.90 6.83 -4.10
CA GLY A 269 -32.62 6.11 -4.18
C GLY A 269 -32.80 4.58 -4.20
N VAL A 270 -31.66 3.89 -4.11
CA VAL A 270 -31.57 2.42 -4.09
C VAL A 270 -30.84 1.96 -2.86
N ASP A 271 -31.41 0.97 -2.15
CA ASP A 271 -30.71 0.21 -1.11
C ASP A 271 -30.22 -1.12 -1.70
N PHE A 272 -28.95 -1.39 -1.54
CA PHE A 272 -28.37 -2.70 -1.83
C PHE A 272 -28.48 -3.61 -0.61
N LEU A 273 -28.86 -4.87 -0.82
CA LEU A 273 -29.06 -5.84 0.27
C LEU A 273 -27.81 -6.70 0.53
N ALA A 274 -26.85 -6.67 -0.40
CA ALA A 274 -25.57 -7.35 -0.30
C ALA A 274 -24.51 -6.47 -1.01
N ASN A 275 -23.23 -6.84 -0.90
CA ASN A 275 -22.12 -6.14 -1.55
C ASN A 275 -21.06 -7.16 -1.99
N HIS A 276 -21.47 -8.20 -2.72
CA HIS A 276 -20.61 -9.23 -3.28
C HIS A 276 -19.62 -8.66 -4.30
N ALA A 277 -20.08 -7.67 -5.09
CA ALA A 277 -19.26 -6.96 -6.07
C ALA A 277 -18.24 -5.99 -5.44
N GLY A 278 -18.29 -5.78 -4.11
CA GLY A 278 -17.35 -4.89 -3.41
C GLY A 278 -17.48 -3.43 -3.80
N GLY A 279 -18.72 -2.94 -4.07
CA GLY A 279 -19.04 -1.55 -4.38
C GLY A 279 -18.72 -1.13 -5.81
N ILE A 280 -18.38 -2.05 -6.71
CA ILE A 280 -18.02 -1.76 -8.10
C ILE A 280 -18.76 -2.73 -9.03
N ALA A 281 -19.57 -2.19 -9.93
CA ALA A 281 -20.26 -2.96 -10.96
C ALA A 281 -19.91 -2.43 -12.35
N GLY A 282 -19.51 -3.32 -13.27
CA GLY A 282 -19.08 -2.93 -14.61
C GLY A 282 -17.87 -1.98 -14.66
N GLY A 283 -17.08 -1.90 -13.59
CA GLY A 283 -15.93 -1.01 -13.45
C GLY A 283 -16.25 0.38 -12.89
N ILE A 284 -17.51 0.60 -12.45
CA ILE A 284 -18.02 1.90 -11.96
C ILE A 284 -18.52 1.70 -10.52
N ALA A 285 -18.21 2.68 -9.65
CA ALA A 285 -18.66 2.65 -8.26
C ALA A 285 -20.20 2.69 -8.17
N THR A 286 -20.77 1.88 -7.30
CA THR A 286 -22.22 1.79 -7.07
C THR A 286 -22.73 2.75 -5.99
N GLY A 287 -21.83 3.37 -5.24
CA GLY A 287 -22.15 4.13 -4.01
C GLY A 287 -22.07 3.31 -2.74
N GLN A 288 -21.94 1.98 -2.84
CA GLN A 288 -21.67 1.11 -1.70
C GLN A 288 -20.20 1.24 -1.26
N PRO A 289 -19.83 0.78 -0.04
CA PRO A 289 -18.44 0.68 0.37
C PRO A 289 -17.61 -0.11 -0.64
N VAL A 290 -16.49 0.46 -1.08
CA VAL A 290 -15.55 -0.25 -1.94
C VAL A 290 -14.65 -1.10 -1.06
N ARG A 291 -14.75 -2.44 -1.21
CA ARG A 291 -14.07 -3.43 -0.37
C ARG A 291 -13.05 -4.22 -1.16
N MET A 292 -11.85 -4.36 -0.60
CA MET A 292 -10.75 -5.08 -1.25
C MET A 292 -9.84 -5.76 -0.22
N ARG A 293 -9.09 -6.76 -0.69
CA ARG A 293 -8.07 -7.49 0.07
C ARG A 293 -6.76 -7.55 -0.71
N VAL A 294 -5.65 -7.40 0.00
CA VAL A 294 -4.31 -7.33 -0.59
C VAL A 294 -3.38 -8.31 0.11
N ALA A 295 -2.85 -9.28 -0.61
CA ALA A 295 -1.97 -10.31 -0.06
C ALA A 295 -0.50 -9.88 -0.16
N PHE A 296 0.18 -9.82 0.98
CA PHE A 296 1.60 -9.56 1.10
C PHE A 296 2.35 -10.87 1.34
N LYS A 297 3.34 -11.17 0.51
CA LYS A 297 4.23 -12.32 0.73
C LYS A 297 5.16 -12.07 1.92
N PRO A 298 5.71 -13.13 2.55
CA PRO A 298 6.78 -13.02 3.54
C PRO A 298 7.97 -12.22 2.99
N THR A 299 8.67 -11.51 3.86
CA THR A 299 9.91 -10.80 3.51
C THR A 299 10.97 -11.79 3.04
N SER A 300 11.58 -11.55 1.88
CA SER A 300 12.59 -12.44 1.29
C SER A 300 13.95 -12.37 2.00
N SER A 301 14.17 -11.35 2.82
CA SER A 301 15.41 -11.16 3.57
C SER A 301 15.28 -11.82 4.94
N ILE A 302 15.78 -13.06 5.06
CA ILE A 302 15.69 -13.90 6.26
C ILE A 302 17.07 -14.38 6.70
N LEU A 303 17.18 -14.83 7.95
CA LEU A 303 18.42 -15.37 8.53
C LEU A 303 18.59 -16.88 8.27
N ILE A 304 17.55 -17.58 7.84
CA ILE A 304 17.62 -18.96 7.40
C ILE A 304 18.42 -19.00 6.10
N PRO A 305 19.40 -19.92 5.97
CA PRO A 305 20.15 -20.09 4.73
C PRO A 305 19.22 -20.50 3.58
N VAL A 306 19.41 -19.91 2.42
CA VAL A 306 18.64 -20.23 1.22
C VAL A 306 19.59 -20.42 0.04
N GLU A 307 19.42 -21.50 -0.72
CA GLU A 307 20.16 -21.76 -1.94
C GLU A 307 19.93 -20.63 -2.97
N THR A 308 21.01 -20.22 -3.61
CA THR A 308 21.02 -19.14 -4.60
C THR A 308 22.15 -19.30 -5.60
N VAL A 309 22.33 -18.28 -6.45
CA VAL A 309 23.47 -18.17 -7.35
C VAL A 309 24.16 -16.82 -7.17
N THR A 310 25.47 -16.82 -7.40
CA THR A 310 26.25 -15.59 -7.50
C THR A 310 25.92 -14.83 -8.80
N ARG A 311 26.41 -13.60 -8.91
CA ARG A 311 26.29 -12.82 -10.15
C ARG A 311 27.01 -13.50 -11.34
N ASP A 312 28.02 -14.30 -11.06
CA ASP A 312 28.82 -15.04 -12.06
C ASP A 312 28.19 -16.40 -12.43
N GLY A 313 27.03 -16.74 -11.83
CA GLY A 313 26.28 -17.95 -12.14
C GLY A 313 26.70 -19.18 -11.33
N GLU A 314 27.53 -19.04 -10.31
CA GLU A 314 27.97 -20.14 -9.46
C GLU A 314 26.95 -20.43 -8.35
N ALA A 315 26.81 -21.71 -7.97
CA ALA A 315 25.96 -22.14 -6.86
C ALA A 315 26.45 -21.52 -5.54
N SER A 316 25.54 -21.03 -4.73
CA SER A 316 25.82 -20.34 -3.47
C SER A 316 24.68 -20.52 -2.47
N GLU A 317 24.92 -20.09 -1.25
CA GLU A 317 23.92 -19.98 -0.19
C GLU A 317 23.96 -18.56 0.38
N ILE A 318 22.81 -17.98 0.67
CA ILE A 318 22.74 -16.64 1.27
C ILE A 318 21.92 -16.65 2.56
N ARG A 319 22.41 -15.90 3.56
CA ARG A 319 21.69 -15.47 4.76
C ARG A 319 21.62 -13.95 4.75
N THR A 320 20.44 -13.40 4.67
CA THR A 320 20.33 -11.95 4.61
C THR A 320 20.34 -11.36 6.01
N LYS A 321 21.50 -10.94 6.46
CA LYS A 321 21.64 -10.14 7.69
C LYS A 321 21.11 -8.73 7.43
N GLY A 322 20.47 -8.13 8.43
CA GLY A 322 19.96 -6.76 8.31
C GLY A 322 18.71 -6.53 9.15
N ARG A 323 18.19 -5.30 9.04
CA ARG A 323 17.00 -4.85 9.79
C ARG A 323 15.76 -4.97 8.89
N HIS A 324 15.17 -6.17 8.85
CA HIS A 324 14.01 -6.46 8.01
C HIS A 324 12.75 -6.59 8.86
N ASP A 325 11.59 -6.33 8.25
CA ASP A 325 10.30 -6.54 8.89
C ASP A 325 10.02 -8.06 8.98
N PRO A 326 9.69 -8.61 10.15
CA PRO A 326 9.26 -10.01 10.26
C PRO A 326 7.89 -10.24 9.57
N CYS A 327 7.07 -9.19 9.44
CA CYS A 327 5.85 -9.19 8.66
C CYS A 327 5.66 -7.80 8.02
N VAL A 328 5.95 -7.68 6.72
CA VAL A 328 5.89 -6.38 6.01
C VAL A 328 4.45 -5.88 5.81
N GLY A 329 3.46 -6.77 5.84
CA GLY A 329 2.04 -6.43 5.68
C GLY A 329 1.52 -5.47 6.75
N ILE A 330 2.08 -5.52 7.97
CA ILE A 330 1.73 -4.56 9.04
C ILE A 330 1.95 -3.13 8.56
N ARG A 331 3.11 -2.84 7.99
CA ARG A 331 3.42 -1.53 7.41
C ARG A 331 2.76 -1.29 6.05
N GLY A 332 2.21 -2.35 5.46
CA GLY A 332 1.41 -2.29 4.24
C GLY A 332 0.08 -1.56 4.41
N VAL A 333 -0.51 -1.56 5.61
CA VAL A 333 -1.81 -0.95 5.90
C VAL A 333 -1.89 0.51 5.43
N PRO A 334 -1.07 1.46 5.94
CA PRO A 334 -1.12 2.85 5.49
C PRO A 334 -0.70 3.03 4.01
N VAL A 335 0.02 2.08 3.43
CA VAL A 335 0.39 2.13 2.01
C VAL A 335 -0.79 1.75 1.12
N VAL A 336 -1.57 0.73 1.49
CA VAL A 336 -2.81 0.36 0.80
C VAL A 336 -3.80 1.52 0.84
N GLU A 337 -4.03 2.12 2.02
CA GLU A 337 -4.89 3.31 2.16
C GLU A 337 -4.44 4.45 1.23
N ALA A 338 -3.13 4.70 1.16
CA ALA A 338 -2.58 5.77 0.31
C ALA A 338 -2.81 5.49 -1.18
N MET A 339 -2.58 4.25 -1.63
CA MET A 339 -2.79 3.88 -3.04
C MET A 339 -4.26 3.94 -3.43
N VAL A 340 -5.17 3.55 -2.54
CA VAL A 340 -6.63 3.70 -2.74
C VAL A 340 -7.00 5.18 -2.85
N ALA A 341 -6.46 6.04 -1.97
CA ALA A 341 -6.72 7.49 -2.04
C ALA A 341 -6.24 8.11 -3.36
N LEU A 342 -5.07 7.70 -3.84
CA LEU A 342 -4.49 8.17 -5.12
C LEU A 342 -5.38 7.78 -6.32
N VAL A 343 -5.87 6.54 -6.35
CA VAL A 343 -6.79 6.08 -7.40
C VAL A 343 -8.11 6.85 -7.33
N LEU A 344 -8.71 6.96 -6.16
CA LEU A 344 -10.01 7.62 -6.02
C LEU A 344 -9.95 9.12 -6.33
N ALA A 345 -8.83 9.81 -5.99
CA ALA A 345 -8.63 11.20 -6.37
C ALA A 345 -8.53 11.36 -7.89
N ASP A 346 -7.81 10.49 -8.57
CA ASP A 346 -7.71 10.48 -10.04
C ASP A 346 -9.08 10.21 -10.67
N GLN A 347 -9.82 9.21 -10.17
CA GLN A 347 -11.15 8.86 -10.67
C GLN A 347 -12.19 9.98 -10.46
N LYS A 348 -12.15 10.69 -9.33
CA LYS A 348 -12.98 11.88 -9.11
C LYS A 348 -12.75 12.96 -10.17
N LEU A 349 -11.48 13.26 -10.44
CA LEU A 349 -11.14 14.30 -11.43
C LEU A 349 -11.47 13.88 -12.86
N LEU A 350 -11.25 12.59 -13.19
CA LEU A 350 -11.66 12.01 -14.46
C LEU A 350 -13.19 12.07 -14.64
N HIS A 351 -13.94 11.70 -13.61
CA HIS A 351 -15.41 11.78 -13.60
C HIS A 351 -15.89 13.22 -13.89
N ARG A 352 -15.35 14.20 -13.16
CA ARG A 352 -15.66 15.60 -13.38
C ARG A 352 -15.33 16.10 -14.79
N ALA A 353 -14.24 15.63 -15.37
CA ALA A 353 -13.84 16.00 -16.72
C ALA A 353 -14.77 15.38 -17.79
N GLN A 354 -15.43 14.27 -17.47
CA GLN A 354 -16.27 13.53 -18.39
C GLN A 354 -17.76 13.94 -18.32
N VAL A 355 -18.28 14.20 -17.12
CA VAL A 355 -19.73 14.42 -16.92
C VAL A 355 -20.09 15.78 -16.34
N GLY A 356 -19.12 16.63 -15.99
CA GLY A 356 -19.32 18.00 -15.49
C GLY A 356 -19.20 18.16 -13.98
#